data_60e119ef86084ebaf140748129ff7dd4
#
_entry.id   60e119ef86084ebaf140748129ff7dd4
#
_cell.length_a   1.000
_cell.length_b   1.000
_cell.length_c   1.000
_cell.angle_alpha   90.00
_cell.angle_beta   90.00
_cell.angle_gamma   90.00
#
_symmetry.space_group_name_H-M   'P 1'
#
loop_
_entity.id
_entity.type
_entity.pdbx_description
1 polymer ?
#
loop_
_entity_poly.entity_id
_entity_poly.type
_entity_poly.pdbx_seq_one_letter_code
_entity_poly.pdbx_strand_id
1 'polypeptide(L)'
;VAIIHWGAEYVTKHNENQAYIAMMMNQAGVDIIFGGHPHVLQPYEKIVNGAGQETHVFYSLGNFFARTITSKESNIGAIGSFEITKEGETITIDKPKIIATSLLKDNADGRYKVYPLAEVQDRSVRDLMWVQNVVGEQVIVQ
;
A
#
# COMPACT_ATOMS: atom_id res chain seq x y z
N VAL A 1 4.39 13.84 -5.67
CA VAL A 1 4.09 12.74 -4.74
C VAL A 1 3.32 13.29 -3.54
N ALA A 2 2.24 12.63 -3.15
CA ALA A 2 1.46 12.96 -1.96
C ALA A 2 1.49 11.79 -0.95
N ILE A 3 1.51 12.13 0.34
CA ILE A 3 1.32 11.18 1.44
C ILE A 3 0.09 11.67 2.20
N ILE A 4 -0.90 10.80 2.38
CA ILE A 4 -2.20 11.19 2.91
C ILE A 4 -2.70 10.23 3.98
N HIS A 5 -3.36 10.79 4.99
CA HIS A 5 -4.00 10.05 6.08
C HIS A 5 -5.52 10.15 5.91
N TRP A 6 -6.18 9.06 5.55
CA TRP A 6 -7.57 9.04 5.11
C TRP A 6 -8.25 7.67 5.32
N GLY A 7 -9.54 7.61 4.98
CA GLY A 7 -10.30 6.35 4.95
C GLY A 7 -10.89 5.96 6.30
N ALA A 8 -11.24 4.69 6.43
CA ALA A 8 -11.78 4.08 7.63
C ALA A 8 -10.84 3.01 8.16
N GLU A 9 -10.67 2.94 9.48
CA GLU A 9 -9.81 1.95 10.14
C GLU A 9 -10.31 0.53 9.90
N TYR A 10 -9.38 -0.40 9.68
CA TYR A 10 -9.57 -1.85 9.58
C TYR A 10 -10.45 -2.32 8.43
N VAL A 11 -10.64 -1.48 7.41
CA VAL A 11 -11.39 -1.81 6.19
C VAL A 11 -10.41 -1.96 5.03
N THR A 12 -10.35 -3.15 4.42
CA THR A 12 -9.43 -3.48 3.31
C THR A 12 -9.87 -2.93 1.94
N LYS A 13 -11.06 -2.35 1.84
CA LYS A 13 -11.52 -1.61 0.66
C LYS A 13 -11.43 -0.11 0.92
N HIS A 14 -10.94 0.67 -0.06
CA HIS A 14 -11.08 2.12 0.00
C HIS A 14 -12.56 2.52 -0.16
N ASN A 15 -12.93 3.65 0.41
CA ASN A 15 -14.28 4.20 0.34
C ASN A 15 -14.41 5.27 -0.75
N GLU A 16 -15.65 5.70 -1.03
CA GLU A 16 -15.94 6.72 -2.04
C GLU A 16 -15.25 8.05 -1.77
N ASN A 17 -15.06 8.45 -0.50
CA ASN A 17 -14.35 9.68 -0.16
C ASN A 17 -12.85 9.59 -0.50
N GLN A 18 -12.22 8.44 -0.27
CA GLN A 18 -10.83 8.21 -0.68
C GLN A 18 -10.70 8.28 -2.22
N ALA A 19 -11.60 7.61 -2.94
CA ALA A 19 -11.63 7.65 -4.41
C ALA A 19 -11.84 9.08 -4.94
N TYR A 20 -12.76 9.84 -4.35
CA TYR A 20 -13.02 11.23 -4.72
C TYR A 20 -11.79 12.12 -4.49
N ILE A 21 -11.13 12.02 -3.33
CA ILE A 21 -9.92 12.80 -3.03
C ILE A 21 -8.78 12.41 -3.99
N ALA A 22 -8.60 11.12 -4.29
CA ALA A 22 -7.59 10.65 -5.25
C ALA A 22 -7.83 11.23 -6.65
N MET A 23 -9.09 11.28 -7.11
CA MET A 23 -9.47 11.91 -8.37
C MET A 23 -9.18 13.43 -8.37
N MET A 24 -9.48 14.15 -7.28
CA MET A 24 -9.16 15.57 -7.15
C MET A 24 -7.65 15.82 -7.20
N MET A 25 -6.85 14.96 -6.55
CA MET A 25 -5.39 15.03 -6.60
C MET A 25 -4.86 14.74 -8.02
N ASN A 26 -5.45 13.78 -8.74
CA ASN A 26 -5.13 13.52 -10.14
C ASN A 26 -5.39 14.76 -11.02
N GLN A 27 -6.54 15.42 -10.85
CA GLN A 27 -6.84 16.67 -11.57
C GLN A 27 -5.87 17.81 -11.25
N ALA A 28 -5.30 17.81 -10.04
CA ALA A 28 -4.28 18.76 -9.61
C ALA A 28 -2.86 18.40 -10.06
N GLY A 29 -2.67 17.29 -10.82
CA GLY A 29 -1.38 16.88 -11.37
C GLY A 29 -0.50 16.10 -10.37
N VAL A 30 -1.09 15.45 -9.39
CA VAL A 30 -0.32 14.54 -8.50
C VAL A 30 -0.08 13.22 -9.22
N ASP A 31 1.18 12.75 -9.26
CA ASP A 31 1.56 11.53 -9.98
C ASP A 31 1.48 10.27 -9.10
N ILE A 32 1.82 10.39 -7.80
CA ILE A 32 1.86 9.25 -6.87
C ILE A 32 1.19 9.64 -5.55
N ILE A 33 0.33 8.76 -5.03
CA ILE A 33 -0.30 8.88 -3.72
C ILE A 33 0.02 7.64 -2.89
N PHE A 34 0.59 7.85 -1.70
CA PHE A 34 0.72 6.85 -0.66
C PHE A 34 -0.25 7.16 0.48
N GLY A 35 -1.25 6.31 0.66
CA GLY A 35 -2.23 6.43 1.72
C GLY A 35 -1.87 5.65 2.99
N GLY A 36 -2.39 6.15 4.11
CA GLY A 36 -2.31 5.53 5.43
C GLY A 36 -3.55 5.84 6.24
N HIS A 37 -3.61 5.43 7.49
CA HIS A 37 -4.72 5.49 8.46
C HIS A 37 -5.56 4.20 8.55
N PRO A 38 -5.93 3.47 7.48
CA PRO A 38 -6.76 2.26 7.64
C PRO A 38 -6.12 1.16 8.49
N HIS A 39 -4.82 1.23 8.78
CA HIS A 39 -4.06 0.23 9.53
C HIS A 39 -4.05 -1.18 8.93
N VAL A 40 -4.59 -1.32 7.72
CA VAL A 40 -4.58 -2.53 6.89
C VAL A 40 -4.24 -2.15 5.45
N LEU A 41 -3.78 -3.12 4.67
CA LEU A 41 -3.58 -2.91 3.24
C LEU A 41 -4.91 -2.62 2.54
N GLN A 42 -4.87 -1.71 1.58
CA GLN A 42 -5.96 -1.41 0.65
C GLN A 42 -5.46 -1.53 -0.80
N PRO A 43 -6.37 -1.58 -1.80
CA PRO A 43 -5.99 -1.72 -3.20
C PRO A 43 -5.02 -0.65 -3.69
N TYR A 44 -4.30 -1.02 -4.74
CA TYR A 44 -3.66 -0.07 -5.65
C TYR A 44 -4.59 0.23 -6.82
N GLU A 45 -4.54 1.45 -7.32
CA GLU A 45 -5.24 1.87 -8.51
C GLU A 45 -4.38 2.84 -9.33
N LYS A 46 -4.48 2.75 -10.66
CA LYS A 46 -3.96 3.75 -11.59
C LYS A 46 -5.14 4.55 -12.14
N ILE A 47 -5.23 5.83 -11.79
CA ILE A 47 -6.26 6.76 -12.24
C ILE A 47 -5.74 7.52 -13.44
N VAL A 48 -6.55 7.60 -14.51
CA VAL A 48 -6.25 8.39 -15.70
C VAL A 48 -7.41 9.36 -15.96
N ASN A 49 -7.14 10.65 -16.03
CA ASN A 49 -8.18 11.64 -16.34
C ASN A 49 -8.32 11.90 -17.85
N GLY A 50 -9.32 12.71 -18.21
CA GLY A 50 -9.60 13.05 -19.62
C GLY A 50 -8.48 13.83 -20.34
N ALA A 51 -7.52 14.38 -19.61
CA ALA A 51 -6.34 15.06 -20.17
C ALA A 51 -5.13 14.12 -20.29
N GLY A 52 -5.28 12.84 -19.93
CA GLY A 52 -4.20 11.84 -19.95
C GLY A 52 -3.27 11.88 -18.74
N GLN A 53 -3.56 12.67 -17.71
CA GLN A 53 -2.79 12.68 -16.47
C GLN A 53 -3.00 11.36 -15.73
N GLU A 54 -1.92 10.66 -15.43
CA GLU A 54 -1.90 9.43 -14.67
C GLU A 54 -1.55 9.69 -13.22
N THR A 55 -2.23 9.00 -12.29
CA THR A 55 -1.92 8.99 -10.86
C THR A 55 -1.90 7.56 -10.34
N HIS A 56 -0.81 7.17 -9.72
CA HIS A 56 -0.63 5.87 -9.09
C HIS A 56 -0.98 5.97 -7.60
N VAL A 57 -1.97 5.21 -7.14
CA VAL A 57 -2.52 5.30 -5.79
C VAL A 57 -2.36 3.98 -5.05
N PHE A 58 -1.55 3.94 -4.00
CA PHE A 58 -1.71 2.95 -2.94
C PHE A 58 -2.64 3.54 -1.89
N TYR A 59 -3.88 3.08 -1.82
CA TYR A 59 -4.88 3.62 -0.90
C TYR A 59 -4.52 3.42 0.58
N SER A 60 -3.85 2.32 0.92
CA SER A 60 -3.19 2.15 2.22
C SER A 60 -2.08 1.10 2.14
N LEU A 61 -0.94 1.42 2.73
CA LEU A 61 0.18 0.50 2.90
C LEU A 61 0.15 -0.27 4.23
N GLY A 62 -0.95 -0.17 4.99
CA GLY A 62 -1.08 -0.83 6.28
C GLY A 62 -0.10 -0.33 7.33
N ASN A 63 0.16 -1.15 8.33
CA ASN A 63 1.10 -0.83 9.42
C ASN A 63 2.49 -1.40 9.12
N PHE A 64 3.51 -0.54 9.05
CA PHE A 64 4.88 -1.02 9.06
C PHE A 64 5.28 -1.51 10.46
N PHE A 65 5.00 -0.69 11.49
CA PHE A 65 5.20 -1.06 12.88
C PHE A 65 4.09 -0.42 13.72
N ALA A 66 3.28 -1.23 14.39
CA ALA A 66 2.26 -0.74 15.31
C ALA A 66 2.22 -1.60 16.58
N ARG A 67 2.15 -0.94 17.73
CA ARG A 67 2.07 -1.64 19.02
C ARG A 67 0.67 -2.17 19.31
N THR A 68 -0.36 -1.46 18.85
CA THR A 68 -1.76 -1.84 19.06
C THR A 68 -2.27 -2.55 17.82
N ILE A 69 -2.64 -3.81 17.99
CA ILE A 69 -3.13 -4.68 16.92
C ILE A 69 -4.60 -4.94 17.21
N THR A 70 -5.47 -4.27 16.48
CA THR A 70 -6.93 -4.38 16.66
C THR A 70 -7.54 -5.46 15.78
N SER A 71 -7.03 -5.62 14.56
CA SER A 71 -7.42 -6.70 13.66
C SER A 71 -6.21 -7.58 13.31
N LYS A 72 -6.46 -8.81 12.88
CA LYS A 72 -5.38 -9.72 12.45
C LYS A 72 -4.60 -9.13 11.27
N GLU A 73 -5.30 -8.50 10.34
CA GLU A 73 -4.75 -7.90 9.13
C GLU A 73 -3.89 -6.67 9.43
N SER A 74 -4.05 -6.02 10.59
CA SER A 74 -3.23 -4.87 10.98
C SER A 74 -1.79 -5.23 11.37
N ASN A 75 -1.45 -6.52 11.39
CA ASN A 75 -0.07 -7.00 11.46
C ASN A 75 0.64 -7.04 10.09
N ILE A 76 -0.11 -6.86 9.00
CA ILE A 76 0.41 -6.85 7.64
C ILE A 76 0.53 -5.41 7.17
N GLY A 77 1.72 -5.07 6.70
CA GLY A 77 2.01 -3.79 6.07
C GLY A 77 2.82 -3.97 4.80
N ALA A 78 3.22 -2.88 4.20
CA ALA A 78 4.06 -2.90 3.01
C ALA A 78 4.95 -1.68 2.89
N ILE A 79 6.05 -1.84 2.13
CA ILE A 79 6.86 -0.76 1.59
C ILE A 79 6.50 -0.66 0.10
N GLY A 80 5.90 0.46 -0.31
CA GLY A 80 5.54 0.71 -1.70
C GLY A 80 6.68 1.36 -2.49
N SER A 81 6.86 0.96 -3.74
CA SER A 81 7.83 1.56 -4.66
C SER A 81 7.34 1.56 -6.10
N PHE A 82 7.95 2.41 -6.92
CA PHE A 82 7.74 2.52 -8.38
C PHE A 82 9.09 2.62 -9.08
N GLU A 83 9.11 2.24 -10.35
CA GLU A 83 10.21 2.60 -11.25
C GLU A 83 9.87 3.93 -11.92
N ILE A 84 10.77 4.90 -11.84
CA ILE A 84 10.61 6.23 -12.46
C ILE A 84 11.72 6.40 -13.50
N THR A 85 11.32 6.57 -14.75
CA THR A 85 12.23 6.82 -15.87
C THR A 85 12.03 8.24 -16.38
N LYS A 86 13.14 8.97 -16.60
CA LYS A 86 13.12 10.29 -17.22
C LYS A 86 13.91 10.27 -18.53
N GLU A 87 13.23 10.60 -19.63
CA GLU A 87 13.82 10.76 -20.96
C GLU A 87 13.49 12.16 -21.51
N GLY A 88 14.49 13.05 -21.50
CA GLY A 88 14.26 14.45 -21.81
C GLY A 88 13.28 15.11 -20.83
N GLU A 89 12.14 15.61 -21.33
CA GLU A 89 11.05 16.18 -20.53
C GLU A 89 9.98 15.16 -20.11
N THR A 90 10.05 13.94 -20.63
CA THR A 90 9.07 12.89 -20.36
C THR A 90 9.45 12.11 -19.11
N ILE A 91 8.51 11.96 -18.18
CA ILE A 91 8.62 11.12 -16.98
C ILE A 91 7.60 10.01 -17.09
N THR A 92 8.07 8.76 -16.94
CA THR A 92 7.22 7.56 -16.89
C THR A 92 7.31 6.95 -15.51
N ILE A 93 6.16 6.57 -14.94
CA ILE A 93 6.06 5.90 -13.64
C ILE A 93 5.42 4.53 -13.88
N ASP A 94 6.17 3.48 -13.58
CA ASP A 94 5.77 2.11 -13.87
C ASP A 94 6.08 1.16 -12.72
N LYS A 95 5.70 -0.10 -12.92
CA LYS A 95 6.02 -1.24 -12.05
C LYS A 95 5.69 -0.97 -10.59
N PRO A 96 4.40 -0.71 -10.25
CA PRO A 96 4.00 -0.62 -8.86
C PRO A 96 4.40 -1.91 -8.15
N LYS A 97 5.16 -1.77 -7.08
CA LYS A 97 5.72 -2.90 -6.33
C LYS A 97 5.56 -2.66 -4.85
N ILE A 98 5.30 -3.73 -4.11
CA ILE A 98 5.38 -3.72 -2.66
C ILE A 98 6.29 -4.84 -2.15
N ILE A 99 7.00 -4.54 -1.07
CA ILE A 99 7.57 -5.56 -0.19
C ILE A 99 6.59 -5.70 0.96
N ALA A 100 5.85 -6.81 0.98
CA ALA A 100 4.91 -7.09 2.04
C ALA A 100 5.66 -7.42 3.34
N THR A 101 5.15 -6.91 4.46
CA THR A 101 5.77 -7.10 5.78
C THR A 101 4.78 -7.69 6.76
N SER A 102 5.29 -8.45 7.73
CA SER A 102 4.51 -8.96 8.86
C SER A 102 5.17 -8.56 10.18
N LEU A 103 4.37 -8.02 11.10
CA LEU A 103 4.78 -7.72 12.46
C LEU A 103 4.55 -8.94 13.34
N LEU A 104 5.62 -9.55 13.80
CA LEU A 104 5.57 -10.74 14.63
C LEU A 104 6.28 -10.53 15.97
N LYS A 105 5.78 -11.20 17.00
CA LYS A 105 6.49 -11.30 18.27
C LYS A 105 7.61 -12.34 18.14
N ASP A 106 8.84 -11.93 18.41
CA ASP A 106 9.98 -12.83 18.41
C ASP A 106 9.95 -13.70 19.67
N ASN A 107 10.05 -15.01 19.49
CA ASN A 107 10.02 -15.96 20.59
C ASN A 107 11.30 -15.94 21.45
N ALA A 108 12.41 -15.45 20.91
CA ALA A 108 13.70 -15.45 21.63
C ALA A 108 13.78 -14.32 22.67
N ASP A 109 13.25 -13.14 22.38
CA ASP A 109 13.37 -11.96 23.25
C ASP A 109 12.02 -11.32 23.62
N GLY A 110 10.92 -11.85 23.09
CA GLY A 110 9.56 -11.37 23.34
C GLY A 110 9.23 -10.01 22.71
N ARG A 111 10.11 -9.48 21.85
CA ARG A 111 9.93 -8.18 21.19
C ARG A 111 9.20 -8.33 19.86
N TYR A 112 8.49 -7.30 19.47
CA TYR A 112 7.91 -7.23 18.13
C TYR A 112 8.98 -6.81 17.11
N LYS A 113 9.03 -7.52 16.00
CA LYS A 113 9.93 -7.28 14.87
C LYS A 113 9.15 -7.31 13.57
N VAL A 114 9.58 -6.49 12.61
CA VAL A 114 9.04 -6.50 11.24
C VAL A 114 9.89 -7.44 10.40
N TYR A 115 9.25 -8.34 9.71
CA TYR A 115 9.86 -9.30 8.80
C TYR A 115 9.30 -9.12 7.38
N PRO A 116 10.07 -9.36 6.33
CA PRO A 116 9.51 -9.59 5.00
C PRO A 116 8.51 -10.75 5.09
N LEU A 117 7.29 -10.55 4.59
CA LEU A 117 6.23 -11.57 4.68
C LEU A 117 6.65 -12.87 3.99
N ALA A 118 7.40 -12.78 2.89
CA ALA A 118 7.93 -13.94 2.16
C ALA A 118 8.73 -14.91 3.03
N GLU A 119 9.42 -14.41 4.07
CA GLU A 119 10.27 -15.20 4.96
C GLU A 119 9.51 -15.83 6.14
N VAL A 120 8.28 -15.39 6.40
CA VAL A 120 7.54 -15.75 7.62
C VAL A 120 6.07 -16.12 7.37
N GLN A 121 5.72 -16.53 6.15
CA GLN A 121 4.34 -16.85 5.77
C GLN A 121 3.72 -17.96 6.65
N ASP A 122 4.52 -18.91 7.10
CA ASP A 122 4.12 -20.02 7.99
C ASP A 122 3.72 -19.56 9.40
N ARG A 123 4.17 -18.36 9.81
CA ARG A 123 3.89 -17.77 11.12
C ARG A 123 2.99 -16.54 11.05
N SER A 124 2.79 -16.01 9.86
CA SER A 124 1.98 -14.82 9.62
C SER A 124 0.49 -15.17 9.55
N VAL A 125 -0.35 -14.19 9.88
CA VAL A 125 -1.83 -14.33 9.80
C VAL A 125 -2.36 -14.33 8.37
N ARG A 126 -1.56 -13.89 7.41
CA ARG A 126 -1.85 -13.83 5.97
C ARG A 126 -0.58 -14.15 5.19
N ASP A 127 -0.75 -14.64 3.98
CA ASP A 127 0.30 -14.97 3.03
C ASP A 127 0.40 -13.94 1.89
N LEU A 128 1.37 -14.13 1.00
CA LEU A 128 1.55 -13.25 -0.17
C LEU A 128 0.36 -13.31 -1.14
N MET A 129 -0.33 -14.45 -1.23
CA MET A 129 -1.50 -14.57 -2.09
C MET A 129 -2.66 -13.70 -1.57
N TRP A 130 -2.88 -13.66 -0.27
CA TRP A 130 -3.85 -12.74 0.32
C TRP A 130 -3.48 -11.28 0.05
N VAL A 131 -2.20 -10.92 0.21
CA VAL A 131 -1.71 -9.57 -0.10
C VAL A 131 -1.98 -9.22 -1.56
N GLN A 132 -1.63 -10.11 -2.50
CA GLN A 132 -1.88 -9.92 -3.93
C GLN A 132 -3.37 -9.68 -4.23
N ASN A 133 -4.26 -10.46 -3.60
CA ASN A 133 -5.71 -10.30 -3.77
C ASN A 133 -6.23 -8.96 -3.24
N VAL A 134 -5.60 -8.40 -2.21
CA VAL A 134 -5.98 -7.08 -1.67
C VAL A 134 -5.48 -5.94 -2.55
N VAL A 135 -4.22 -5.95 -2.93
CA VAL A 135 -3.60 -4.83 -3.65
C VAL A 135 -3.90 -4.85 -5.15
N GLY A 136 -4.25 -5.99 -5.73
CA GLY A 136 -4.59 -6.18 -7.13
C GLY A 136 -3.42 -6.74 -7.96
N GLU A 137 -3.77 -7.37 -9.09
CA GLU A 137 -2.84 -8.09 -9.98
C GLU A 137 -1.79 -7.20 -10.65
N GLN A 138 -2.03 -5.89 -10.72
CA GLN A 138 -1.10 -4.93 -11.34
C GLN A 138 0.14 -4.66 -10.48
N VAL A 139 0.11 -5.03 -9.20
CA VAL A 139 1.20 -4.79 -8.25
C VAL A 139 2.11 -6.01 -8.16
N ILE A 140 3.41 -5.78 -8.25
CA ILE A 140 4.41 -6.81 -7.98
C ILE A 140 4.54 -6.97 -6.47
N VAL A 141 4.12 -8.12 -5.94
CA VAL A 141 4.18 -8.45 -4.50
C VAL A 141 5.40 -9.33 -4.20
N GLN A 142 6.20 -8.90 -3.24
CA GLN A 142 7.40 -9.61 -2.74
C GLN A 142 7.39 -9.74 -1.22
#